data_71bb60523b810906e3d80b6bede3639d
#
_entry.id   71bb60523b810906e3d80b6bede3639d
#
_cell.length_a   1.000
_cell.length_b   1.000
_cell.length_c   1.000
_cell.angle_alpha   90.00
_cell.angle_beta   90.00
_cell.angle_gamma   90.00
#
_symmetry.space_group_name_H-M   'P 1'
#
loop_
_entity.id
_entity.type
_entity.pdbx_description
1 polymer ?
#
loop_
_entity_poly.entity_id
_entity_poly.type
_entity_poly.pdbx_seq_one_letter_code
_entity_poly.pdbx_strand_id
1 'polypeptide(L)'
;MLAESYPWFDPAHVTVLPFGAAEADFAAARSHRPAAPLIDFDDGCQHFVYAGRGGAVMAFALRALFRAFQLYLENNPADARRMRFHFIGTDYAPPPLGRECALPLARELGIEKFVTEQCERVPYFDALHYLQRADAVLAIGSDDPGYSASKIYPCILARRPLLLVYHEKSPVLDFARRVSAGTAFSFADARDHEELARRILAGWFGNPMRRLQEGHDETAFRPFTAAALTTRLAEVFEQAAAVARTSSHR
;
A
#
# COMPACT_ATOMS: atom_id res chain seq x y z
N MET A 1 -8.90 -18.89 16.62
CA MET A 1 -10.06 -18.10 16.13
C MET A 1 -11.09 -18.97 15.40
N LEU A 2 -10.89 -19.44 14.13
CA LEU A 2 -11.94 -20.23 13.45
C LEU A 2 -12.24 -21.55 14.15
N ALA A 3 -11.23 -22.30 14.57
CA ALA A 3 -11.40 -23.56 15.28
C ALA A 3 -12.05 -23.41 16.68
N GLU A 4 -11.89 -22.26 17.32
CA GLU A 4 -12.54 -21.95 18.60
C GLU A 4 -14.02 -21.59 18.41
N SER A 5 -14.36 -20.91 17.32
CA SER A 5 -15.72 -20.48 17.05
C SER A 5 -16.58 -21.56 16.36
N TYR A 6 -15.94 -22.51 15.68
CA TYR A 6 -16.60 -23.53 14.89
C TYR A 6 -16.04 -24.92 15.21
N PRO A 7 -16.68 -25.72 16.13
CA PRO A 7 -16.18 -27.04 16.53
C PRO A 7 -16.05 -28.07 15.40
N TRP A 8 -16.76 -27.87 14.29
CA TRP A 8 -16.69 -28.68 13.07
C TRP A 8 -15.55 -28.30 12.13
N PHE A 9 -14.85 -27.21 12.42
CA PHE A 9 -13.78 -26.69 11.57
C PHE A 9 -12.51 -27.53 11.72
N ASP A 10 -12.06 -28.14 10.64
CA ASP A 10 -10.79 -28.89 10.58
C ASP A 10 -9.72 -28.04 9.84
N PRO A 11 -8.69 -27.57 10.53
CA PRO A 11 -7.58 -26.81 9.91
C PRO A 11 -6.89 -27.53 8.75
N ALA A 12 -6.94 -28.89 8.73
CA ALA A 12 -6.35 -29.68 7.65
C ALA A 12 -7.06 -29.50 6.31
N HIS A 13 -8.32 -29.07 6.32
CA HIS A 13 -9.10 -28.78 5.13
C HIS A 13 -9.09 -27.31 4.70
N VAL A 14 -8.17 -26.50 5.27
CA VAL A 14 -8.11 -25.06 5.00
C VAL A 14 -6.81 -24.69 4.33
N THR A 15 -6.91 -24.02 3.20
CA THR A 15 -5.77 -23.43 2.51
C THR A 15 -5.93 -21.92 2.48
N VAL A 16 -4.92 -21.21 3.01
CA VAL A 16 -4.87 -19.75 2.93
C VAL A 16 -4.18 -19.34 1.63
N LEU A 17 -4.93 -18.63 0.79
CA LEU A 17 -4.42 -18.01 -0.42
C LEU A 17 -4.50 -16.50 -0.27
N PRO A 18 -3.36 -15.79 -0.18
CA PRO A 18 -3.36 -14.33 -0.15
C PRO A 18 -3.79 -13.76 -1.50
N PHE A 19 -4.21 -12.51 -1.52
CA PHE A 19 -4.34 -11.78 -2.78
C PHE A 19 -2.94 -11.56 -3.35
N GLY A 20 -2.78 -11.83 -4.65
CA GLY A 20 -1.55 -11.54 -5.37
C GLY A 20 -1.69 -10.30 -6.25
N ALA A 21 -0.65 -10.00 -6.99
CA ALA A 21 -0.70 -9.02 -8.06
C ALA A 21 -0.21 -9.64 -9.38
N ALA A 22 -0.79 -9.19 -10.49
CA ALA A 22 -0.48 -9.68 -11.81
C ALA A 22 0.66 -8.86 -12.42
N GLU A 23 1.82 -9.46 -12.60
CA GLU A 23 2.97 -8.84 -13.28
C GLU A 23 2.63 -8.46 -14.73
N ALA A 24 1.76 -9.26 -15.39
CA ALA A 24 1.26 -8.96 -16.73
C ALA A 24 0.49 -7.64 -16.79
N ASP A 25 -0.29 -7.31 -15.75
CA ASP A 25 -1.04 -6.05 -15.68
C ASP A 25 -0.09 -4.85 -15.60
N PHE A 26 1.00 -4.99 -14.85
CA PHE A 26 2.05 -3.96 -14.79
C PHE A 26 2.78 -3.81 -16.11
N ALA A 27 2.99 -4.91 -16.85
CA ALA A 27 3.56 -4.84 -18.19
C ALA A 27 2.62 -4.10 -19.17
N ALA A 28 1.32 -4.39 -19.11
CA ALA A 28 0.31 -3.70 -19.91
C ALA A 28 0.18 -2.20 -19.52
N ALA A 29 0.24 -1.89 -18.23
CA ALA A 29 0.14 -0.52 -17.72
C ALA A 29 1.29 0.40 -18.17
N ARG A 30 2.44 -0.14 -18.58
CA ARG A 30 3.56 0.69 -19.10
C ARG A 30 3.18 1.53 -20.31
N SER A 31 2.36 1.00 -21.21
CA SER A 31 1.87 1.69 -22.40
C SER A 31 0.55 2.42 -22.18
N HIS A 32 -0.11 2.16 -21.05
CA HIS A 32 -1.36 2.79 -20.70
C HIS A 32 -1.19 4.29 -20.43
N ARG A 33 -2.18 5.06 -20.85
CA ARG A 33 -2.28 6.50 -20.58
C ARG A 33 -3.69 6.81 -20.10
N PRO A 34 -3.85 7.39 -18.92
CA PRO A 34 -5.16 7.85 -18.43
C PRO A 34 -5.77 8.84 -19.42
N ALA A 35 -7.08 8.69 -19.69
CA ALA A 35 -7.80 9.62 -20.59
C ALA A 35 -7.91 11.04 -19.98
N ALA A 36 -7.98 11.13 -18.66
CA ALA A 36 -7.96 12.36 -17.90
C ALA A 36 -6.92 12.23 -16.76
N PRO A 37 -5.66 12.57 -17.00
CA PRO A 37 -4.61 12.37 -16.01
C PRO A 37 -4.81 13.30 -14.80
N LEU A 38 -4.70 12.72 -13.60
CA LEU A 38 -4.79 13.44 -12.32
C LEU A 38 -3.46 14.08 -11.92
N ILE A 39 -2.35 13.55 -12.43
CA ILE A 39 -0.99 13.94 -12.05
C ILE A 39 -0.21 14.25 -13.34
N ASP A 40 0.41 15.41 -13.38
CA ASP A 40 1.43 15.75 -14.37
C ASP A 40 2.81 15.38 -13.80
N PHE A 41 3.32 14.22 -14.20
CA PHE A 41 4.64 13.74 -13.76
C PHE A 41 5.82 14.47 -14.41
N ASP A 42 5.57 15.36 -15.35
CA ASP A 42 6.61 16.07 -16.08
C ASP A 42 6.71 17.55 -15.63
N ASP A 43 6.04 17.93 -14.51
CA ASP A 43 6.03 19.27 -13.91
C ASP A 43 7.33 19.65 -13.15
N GLY A 44 8.31 18.72 -13.09
CA GLY A 44 9.57 18.90 -12.39
C GLY A 44 9.50 18.72 -10.87
N CYS A 45 8.35 18.27 -10.34
CA CYS A 45 8.20 17.89 -8.95
C CYS A 45 8.53 16.41 -8.71
N GLN A 46 8.61 16.03 -7.44
CA GLN A 46 8.71 14.63 -6.99
C GLN A 46 7.34 14.17 -6.50
N HIS A 47 6.80 13.13 -7.08
CA HIS A 47 5.44 12.66 -6.86
C HIS A 47 5.40 11.41 -5.98
N PHE A 48 4.81 11.55 -4.80
CA PHE A 48 4.59 10.48 -3.84
C PHE A 48 3.13 10.02 -3.96
N VAL A 49 2.90 8.79 -4.37
CA VAL A 49 1.56 8.30 -4.72
C VAL A 49 1.07 7.23 -3.75
N TYR A 50 -0.10 7.46 -3.19
CA TYR A 50 -0.92 6.48 -2.50
C TYR A 50 -2.14 6.15 -3.36
N ALA A 51 -2.37 4.87 -3.66
CA ALA A 51 -3.55 4.42 -4.37
C ALA A 51 -4.30 3.36 -3.55
N GLY A 52 -5.56 3.65 -3.19
CA GLY A 52 -6.42 2.74 -2.46
C GLY A 52 -7.24 3.39 -1.36
N ARG A 53 -8.10 2.59 -0.72
CA ARG A 53 -8.97 3.06 0.36
C ARG A 53 -8.18 3.70 1.49
N GLY A 54 -8.62 4.88 1.91
CA GLY A 54 -8.21 5.61 3.11
C GLY A 54 -9.21 5.43 4.25
N GLY A 55 -9.36 6.47 5.05
CA GLY A 55 -10.34 6.58 6.12
C GLY A 55 -9.73 6.99 7.47
N ALA A 56 -10.61 7.22 8.45
CA ALA A 56 -10.22 7.71 9.77
C ALA A 56 -9.19 6.81 10.49
N VAL A 57 -9.24 5.50 10.24
CA VAL A 57 -8.31 4.52 10.83
C VAL A 57 -6.85 4.71 10.38
N MET A 58 -6.60 5.49 9.34
CA MET A 58 -5.25 5.82 8.87
C MET A 58 -4.73 7.15 9.40
N ALA A 59 -5.57 7.90 10.13
CA ALA A 59 -5.27 9.29 10.52
C ALA A 59 -3.96 9.40 11.32
N PHE A 60 -3.66 8.44 12.20
CA PHE A 60 -2.43 8.44 12.99
C PHE A 60 -1.19 8.35 12.09
N ALA A 61 -1.14 7.37 11.20
CA ALA A 61 -0.01 7.15 10.30
C ALA A 61 0.16 8.31 9.30
N LEU A 62 -0.95 8.84 8.77
CA LEU A 62 -0.94 10.02 7.89
C LEU A 62 -0.44 11.27 8.62
N ARG A 63 -0.90 11.51 9.85
CA ARG A 63 -0.45 12.65 10.66
C ARG A 63 1.04 12.58 10.92
N ALA A 64 1.57 11.41 11.25
CA ALA A 64 3.02 11.21 11.44
C ALA A 64 3.82 11.46 10.16
N LEU A 65 3.35 10.97 9.01
CA LEU A 65 3.98 11.21 7.70
C LEU A 65 3.99 12.72 7.35
N PHE A 66 2.85 13.39 7.49
CA PHE A 66 2.72 14.81 7.17
C PHE A 66 3.51 15.70 8.14
N ARG A 67 3.57 15.33 9.42
CA ARG A 67 4.41 16.02 10.40
C ARG A 67 5.89 15.85 10.08
N ALA A 68 6.32 14.67 9.68
CA ALA A 68 7.69 14.44 9.21
C ALA A 68 8.03 15.29 7.98
N PHE A 69 7.11 15.39 7.02
CA PHE A 69 7.28 16.26 5.85
C PHE A 69 7.29 17.74 6.23
N GLN A 70 6.43 18.20 7.14
CA GLN A 70 6.43 19.57 7.63
C GLN A 70 7.78 19.95 8.25
N LEU A 71 8.33 19.08 9.11
CA LEU A 71 9.67 19.27 9.71
C LEU A 71 10.76 19.27 8.64
N TYR A 72 10.63 18.45 7.61
CA TYR A 72 11.57 18.43 6.49
C TYR A 72 11.50 19.73 5.69
N LEU A 73 10.29 20.24 5.43
CA LEU A 73 10.05 21.50 4.73
C LEU A 73 10.67 22.70 5.45
N GLU A 74 10.60 22.72 6.78
CA GLU A 74 11.21 23.77 7.62
C GLU A 74 12.74 23.78 7.46
N ASN A 75 13.38 22.62 7.39
CA ASN A 75 14.84 22.49 7.37
C ASN A 75 15.45 22.39 5.96
N ASN A 76 14.67 21.96 4.97
CA ASN A 76 15.12 21.71 3.59
C ASN A 76 14.11 22.28 2.57
N PRO A 77 13.79 23.57 2.62
CA PRO A 77 12.67 24.13 1.84
C PRO A 77 12.87 24.03 0.32
N ALA A 78 14.11 24.04 -0.17
CA ALA A 78 14.38 23.96 -1.61
C ALA A 78 14.02 22.60 -2.21
N ASP A 79 14.34 21.50 -1.51
CA ASP A 79 13.99 20.14 -1.93
C ASP A 79 12.50 19.83 -1.66
N ALA A 80 12.03 20.13 -0.44
CA ALA A 80 10.67 19.84 -0.03
C ALA A 80 9.60 20.56 -0.86
N ARG A 81 9.86 21.78 -1.36
CA ARG A 81 8.92 22.51 -2.23
C ARG A 81 8.63 21.82 -3.56
N ARG A 82 9.46 20.88 -3.96
CA ARG A 82 9.28 20.07 -5.17
C ARG A 82 8.50 18.78 -4.91
N MET A 83 8.19 18.43 -3.67
CA MET A 83 7.45 17.21 -3.32
C MET A 83 5.94 17.42 -3.42
N ARG A 84 5.24 16.42 -3.95
CA ARG A 84 3.78 16.36 -4.08
C ARG A 84 3.28 15.01 -3.62
N PHE A 85 2.23 15.03 -2.79
CA PHE A 85 1.60 13.83 -2.25
C PHE A 85 0.21 13.66 -2.84
N HIS A 86 -0.02 12.55 -3.51
CA HIS A 86 -1.26 12.24 -4.20
C HIS A 86 -1.94 11.04 -3.56
N PHE A 87 -3.17 11.25 -3.08
CA PHE A 87 -4.01 10.22 -2.51
C PHE A 87 -5.17 9.94 -3.45
N ILE A 88 -5.25 8.70 -4.00
CA ILE A 88 -6.16 8.35 -5.08
C ILE A 88 -7.05 7.19 -4.66
N GLY A 89 -8.38 7.35 -4.85
CA GLY A 89 -9.38 6.32 -4.55
C GLY A 89 -9.57 6.09 -3.06
N THR A 90 -9.53 7.17 -2.26
CA THR A 90 -9.53 7.08 -0.80
C THR A 90 -10.87 6.70 -0.20
N ASP A 91 -11.98 6.81 -0.94
CA ASP A 91 -13.30 6.40 -0.48
C ASP A 91 -14.00 5.46 -1.48
N TYR A 92 -14.97 4.70 -0.99
CA TYR A 92 -15.86 3.85 -1.79
C TYR A 92 -17.21 4.48 -2.07
N ALA A 93 -17.52 5.60 -1.40
CA ALA A 93 -18.78 6.29 -1.63
C ALA A 93 -18.86 6.81 -3.08
N PRO A 94 -20.03 6.71 -3.72
CA PRO A 94 -20.22 7.28 -5.05
C PRO A 94 -20.12 8.81 -5.01
N PRO A 95 -19.68 9.47 -6.09
CA PRO A 95 -19.67 10.92 -6.17
C PRO A 95 -21.07 11.52 -5.93
N PRO A 96 -21.19 12.65 -5.24
CA PRO A 96 -20.16 13.46 -4.57
C PRO A 96 -19.99 13.12 -3.08
N LEU A 97 -20.32 11.90 -2.64
CA LEU A 97 -20.41 11.50 -1.23
C LEU A 97 -19.06 11.09 -0.62
N GLY A 98 -18.00 11.00 -1.43
CA GLY A 98 -16.66 10.67 -0.98
C GLY A 98 -16.14 11.63 0.10
N ARG A 99 -15.49 11.08 1.13
CA ARG A 99 -14.94 11.85 2.25
C ARG A 99 -13.42 11.85 2.20
N GLU A 100 -12.85 13.06 2.20
CA GLU A 100 -11.41 13.25 2.32
C GLU A 100 -10.89 12.71 3.67
N CYS A 101 -9.74 12.07 3.67
CA CYS A 101 -9.06 11.60 4.88
C CYS A 101 -7.64 12.15 5.01
N ALA A 102 -6.97 12.45 3.91
CA ALA A 102 -5.61 12.99 3.90
C ALA A 102 -5.60 14.51 3.88
N LEU A 103 -6.39 15.14 3.02
CA LEU A 103 -6.38 16.59 2.82
C LEU A 103 -6.79 17.38 4.07
N PRO A 104 -7.76 16.95 4.91
CA PRO A 104 -8.06 17.62 6.17
C PRO A 104 -6.85 17.66 7.13
N LEU A 105 -6.10 16.56 7.23
CA LEU A 105 -4.89 16.48 8.05
C LEU A 105 -3.77 17.37 7.50
N ALA A 106 -3.66 17.46 6.19
CA ALA A 106 -2.70 18.34 5.53
C ALA A 106 -3.02 19.83 5.82
N ARG A 107 -4.32 20.20 5.82
CA ARG A 107 -4.79 21.56 6.18
C ARG A 107 -4.45 21.89 7.63
N GLU A 108 -4.69 20.97 8.57
CA GLU A 108 -4.34 21.15 9.99
C GLU A 108 -2.86 21.46 10.20
N LEU A 109 -1.99 20.89 9.36
CA LEU A 109 -0.53 21.06 9.43
C LEU A 109 0.00 22.15 8.50
N GLY A 110 -0.86 22.86 7.77
CA GLY A 110 -0.47 23.95 6.86
C GLY A 110 0.35 23.49 5.64
N ILE A 111 0.17 22.24 5.20
CA ILE A 111 0.88 21.65 4.06
C ILE A 111 -0.07 21.26 2.90
N GLU A 112 -1.32 21.70 2.92
CA GLU A 112 -2.35 21.34 1.94
C GLU A 112 -1.96 21.62 0.50
N LYS A 113 -1.13 22.63 0.24
CA LYS A 113 -0.62 22.95 -1.10
C LYS A 113 0.29 21.87 -1.71
N PHE A 114 0.77 20.93 -0.89
CA PHE A 114 1.61 19.82 -1.32
C PHE A 114 0.82 18.52 -1.46
N VAL A 115 -0.46 18.50 -1.08
CA VAL A 115 -1.30 17.30 -1.00
C VAL A 115 -2.49 17.44 -1.92
N THR A 116 -2.75 16.43 -2.72
CA THR A 116 -4.00 16.28 -3.46
C THR A 116 -4.70 15.01 -3.04
N GLU A 117 -6.02 15.03 -3.01
CA GLU A 117 -6.84 13.86 -2.70
C GLU A 117 -7.99 13.74 -3.69
N GLN A 118 -8.05 12.60 -4.37
CA GLN A 118 -9.14 12.15 -5.21
C GLN A 118 -9.87 11.05 -4.48
N CYS A 119 -11.07 11.35 -3.93
CA CYS A 119 -11.83 10.36 -3.17
C CYS A 119 -12.32 9.22 -4.06
N GLU A 120 -12.81 9.55 -5.26
CA GLU A 120 -13.35 8.58 -6.20
C GLU A 120 -12.29 7.63 -6.72
N ARG A 121 -12.72 6.40 -6.99
CA ARG A 121 -11.86 5.38 -7.58
C ARG A 121 -11.55 5.72 -9.04
N VAL A 122 -10.32 5.52 -9.42
CA VAL A 122 -9.89 5.57 -10.82
C VAL A 122 -9.96 4.18 -11.46
N PRO A 123 -9.99 4.08 -12.80
CA PRO A 123 -9.83 2.81 -13.49
C PRO A 123 -8.57 2.07 -13.04
N TYR A 124 -8.63 0.74 -13.04
CA TYR A 124 -7.54 -0.09 -12.50
C TYR A 124 -6.18 0.17 -13.15
N PHE A 125 -6.13 0.27 -14.47
CA PHE A 125 -4.88 0.55 -15.18
C PHE A 125 -4.37 1.96 -14.97
N ASP A 126 -5.26 2.94 -14.70
CA ASP A 126 -4.84 4.29 -14.29
C ASP A 126 -4.12 4.25 -12.96
N ALA A 127 -4.67 3.49 -11.99
CA ALA A 127 -4.02 3.32 -10.68
C ALA A 127 -2.63 2.69 -10.82
N LEU A 128 -2.46 1.64 -11.63
CA LEU A 128 -1.17 1.03 -11.91
C LEU A 128 -0.20 1.99 -12.60
N HIS A 129 -0.70 2.78 -13.55
CA HIS A 129 0.07 3.83 -14.23
C HIS A 129 0.62 4.85 -13.23
N TYR A 130 -0.22 5.37 -12.33
CA TYR A 130 0.21 6.32 -11.31
C TYR A 130 1.27 5.73 -10.36
N LEU A 131 1.09 4.47 -9.93
CA LEU A 131 2.09 3.81 -9.10
C LEU A 131 3.44 3.63 -9.82
N GLN A 132 3.42 3.27 -11.12
CA GLN A 132 4.66 3.09 -11.90
C GLN A 132 5.38 4.40 -12.23
N ARG A 133 4.63 5.52 -12.35
CA ARG A 133 5.20 6.83 -12.66
C ARG A 133 5.65 7.59 -11.42
N ALA A 134 5.24 7.17 -10.23
CA ALA A 134 5.60 7.82 -8.98
C ALA A 134 7.13 7.84 -8.74
N ASP A 135 7.64 8.90 -8.12
CA ASP A 135 9.00 8.94 -7.58
C ASP A 135 9.09 8.12 -6.29
N ALA A 136 7.99 8.01 -5.56
CA ALA A 136 7.85 7.07 -4.46
C ALA A 136 6.40 6.63 -4.28
N VAL A 137 6.21 5.39 -3.87
CA VAL A 137 4.90 4.82 -3.53
C VAL A 137 4.71 4.85 -2.03
N LEU A 138 3.51 5.23 -1.59
CA LEU A 138 3.12 5.26 -0.20
C LEU A 138 2.21 4.06 0.13
N ALA A 139 2.56 3.31 1.14
CA ALA A 139 1.73 2.25 1.71
C ALA A 139 1.45 2.59 3.18
N ILE A 140 0.25 3.11 3.43
CA ILE A 140 -0.15 3.61 4.74
C ILE A 140 -1.17 2.65 5.35
N GLY A 141 -0.91 2.22 6.57
CA GLY A 141 -1.71 1.28 7.33
C GLY A 141 -2.70 1.95 8.28
N SER A 142 -3.47 1.09 8.93
CA SER A 142 -4.44 1.41 9.96
C SER A 142 -3.82 1.31 11.36
N ASP A 143 -4.47 1.93 12.34
CA ASP A 143 -4.23 1.72 13.77
C ASP A 143 -4.73 0.34 14.27
N ASP A 144 -5.52 -0.39 13.46
CA ASP A 144 -5.90 -1.78 13.74
C ASP A 144 -4.69 -2.72 13.56
N PRO A 145 -4.26 -3.44 14.62
CA PRO A 145 -3.16 -4.40 14.56
C PRO A 145 -3.35 -5.52 13.55
N GLY A 146 -4.62 -5.92 13.31
CA GLY A 146 -4.98 -6.99 12.38
C GLY A 146 -5.12 -6.56 10.94
N TYR A 147 -4.95 -5.26 10.64
CA TYR A 147 -5.16 -4.75 9.29
C TYR A 147 -4.18 -5.34 8.29
N SER A 148 -4.74 -6.04 7.32
CA SER A 148 -4.03 -6.63 6.18
C SER A 148 -4.46 -5.92 4.90
N ALA A 149 -3.50 -5.38 4.17
CA ALA A 149 -3.76 -4.60 2.97
C ALA A 149 -3.24 -5.31 1.71
N SER A 150 -4.15 -5.82 0.88
CA SER A 150 -3.78 -6.43 -0.42
C SER A 150 -3.11 -5.44 -1.38
N LYS A 151 -3.28 -4.13 -1.19
CA LYS A 151 -2.59 -3.09 -1.97
C LYS A 151 -1.06 -3.16 -1.87
N ILE A 152 -0.50 -3.87 -0.88
CA ILE A 152 0.96 -4.01 -0.77
C ILE A 152 1.57 -4.72 -1.99
N TYR A 153 0.88 -5.69 -2.58
CA TYR A 153 1.39 -6.42 -3.74
C TYR A 153 1.59 -5.50 -4.96
N PRO A 154 0.58 -4.73 -5.43
CA PRO A 154 0.80 -3.76 -6.49
C PRO A 154 1.80 -2.66 -6.12
N CYS A 155 1.85 -2.19 -4.87
CA CYS A 155 2.87 -1.22 -4.45
C CYS A 155 4.31 -1.75 -4.66
N ILE A 156 4.55 -3.03 -4.36
CA ILE A 156 5.85 -3.67 -4.57
C ILE A 156 6.14 -3.86 -6.07
N LEU A 157 5.16 -4.33 -6.85
CA LEU A 157 5.31 -4.54 -8.29
C LEU A 157 5.47 -3.25 -9.09
N ALA A 158 5.13 -2.10 -8.53
CA ALA A 158 5.42 -0.81 -9.14
C ALA A 158 6.93 -0.55 -9.27
N ARG A 159 7.77 -1.26 -8.49
CA ARG A 159 9.24 -1.18 -8.50
C ARG A 159 9.75 0.24 -8.30
N ARG A 160 9.10 0.98 -7.41
CA ARG A 160 9.48 2.33 -7.01
C ARG A 160 9.90 2.35 -5.55
N PRO A 161 10.66 3.35 -5.11
CA PRO A 161 10.91 3.58 -3.69
C PRO A 161 9.59 3.47 -2.93
N LEU A 162 9.53 2.63 -1.90
CA LEU A 162 8.29 2.32 -1.19
C LEU A 162 8.43 2.69 0.29
N LEU A 163 7.59 3.62 0.72
CA LEU A 163 7.47 4.01 2.13
C LEU A 163 6.28 3.29 2.77
N LEU A 164 6.54 2.52 3.82
CA LEU A 164 5.51 1.83 4.59
C LEU A 164 5.40 2.45 5.99
N VAL A 165 4.15 2.79 6.39
CA VAL A 165 3.85 3.24 7.76
C VAL A 165 2.69 2.40 8.28
N TYR A 166 2.96 1.45 9.19
CA TYR A 166 1.99 0.46 9.66
C TYR A 166 2.10 0.20 11.17
N HIS A 167 1.01 -0.30 11.76
CA HIS A 167 1.07 -0.87 13.09
C HIS A 167 2.08 -2.03 13.13
N GLU A 168 2.89 -2.16 14.20
CA GLU A 168 3.99 -3.15 14.30
C GLU A 168 3.54 -4.61 14.15
N LYS A 169 2.29 -4.92 14.53
CA LYS A 169 1.68 -6.25 14.41
C LYS A 169 1.02 -6.51 13.06
N SER A 170 1.07 -5.55 12.14
CA SER A 170 0.47 -5.73 10.82
C SER A 170 1.24 -6.79 10.01
N PRO A 171 0.56 -7.80 9.43
CA PRO A 171 1.19 -8.81 8.59
C PRO A 171 1.85 -8.23 7.34
N VAL A 172 1.51 -7.01 6.97
CA VAL A 172 2.13 -6.28 5.84
C VAL A 172 3.62 -6.05 6.09
N LEU A 173 4.02 -5.73 7.33
CA LEU A 173 5.42 -5.52 7.67
C LEU A 173 6.25 -6.80 7.60
N ASP A 174 5.68 -7.92 8.03
CA ASP A 174 6.35 -9.23 7.93
C ASP A 174 6.52 -9.64 6.47
N PHE A 175 5.50 -9.40 5.66
CA PHE A 175 5.56 -9.65 4.23
C PHE A 175 6.62 -8.77 3.55
N ALA A 176 6.59 -7.45 3.77
CA ALA A 176 7.55 -6.53 3.18
C ALA A 176 9.01 -6.88 3.55
N ARG A 177 9.26 -7.25 4.82
CA ARG A 177 10.58 -7.74 5.26
C ARG A 177 10.99 -9.02 4.54
N ARG A 178 10.07 -10.00 4.40
CA ARG A 178 10.34 -11.27 3.71
C ARG A 178 10.78 -11.07 2.28
N VAL A 179 10.17 -10.12 1.57
CA VAL A 179 10.49 -9.84 0.17
C VAL A 179 11.48 -8.68 -0.02
N SER A 180 12.08 -8.20 1.05
CA SER A 180 13.05 -7.10 1.04
C SER A 180 12.53 -5.82 0.37
N ALA A 181 11.24 -5.51 0.52
CA ALA A 181 10.60 -4.39 -0.16
C ALA A 181 10.44 -3.17 0.75
N GLY A 182 10.88 -2.02 0.24
CA GLY A 182 10.61 -0.70 0.81
C GLY A 182 11.30 -0.39 2.14
N THR A 183 10.98 0.79 2.66
CA THR A 183 11.43 1.27 3.98
C THR A 183 10.24 1.37 4.92
N ALA A 184 10.27 0.61 6.00
CA ALA A 184 9.16 0.48 6.92
C ALA A 184 9.38 1.29 8.21
N PHE A 185 8.34 2.00 8.63
CA PHE A 185 8.22 2.66 9.92
C PHE A 185 6.99 2.10 10.63
N SER A 186 7.20 1.53 11.80
CA SER A 186 6.13 0.92 12.60
C SER A 186 5.81 1.74 13.84
N PHE A 187 4.58 1.60 14.32
CA PHE A 187 4.10 2.11 15.58
C PHE A 187 3.35 1.01 16.35
N ALA A 188 3.45 1.05 17.68
CA ALA A 188 2.74 0.12 18.57
C ALA A 188 1.47 0.74 19.14
N ASP A 189 1.51 2.06 19.38
CA ASP A 189 0.44 2.80 20.01
C ASP A 189 0.19 4.10 19.22
N ALA A 190 -1.06 4.37 18.93
CA ALA A 190 -1.48 5.56 18.19
C ALA A 190 -1.56 6.83 19.07
N ARG A 191 -0.65 6.98 20.05
CA ARG A 191 -0.63 8.15 20.95
C ARG A 191 0.44 9.18 20.62
N ASP A 192 1.61 8.76 20.18
CA ASP A 192 2.74 9.66 19.90
C ASP A 192 3.15 9.63 18.42
N HIS A 193 2.45 10.42 17.62
CA HIS A 193 2.80 10.60 16.21
C HIS A 193 4.08 11.43 16.02
N GLU A 194 4.52 12.23 16.99
CA GLU A 194 5.74 13.05 16.90
C GLU A 194 7.00 12.17 16.89
N GLU A 195 7.04 11.10 17.73
CA GLU A 195 8.17 10.17 17.70
C GLU A 195 8.25 9.42 16.36
N LEU A 196 7.12 8.95 15.86
CA LEU A 196 7.05 8.33 14.55
C LEU A 196 7.46 9.30 13.44
N ALA A 197 7.02 10.56 13.51
CA ALA A 197 7.39 11.60 12.57
C ALA A 197 8.90 11.87 12.54
N ARG A 198 9.56 11.95 13.71
CA ARG A 198 11.02 12.10 13.78
C ARG A 198 11.76 10.92 13.13
N ARG A 199 11.29 9.69 13.34
CA ARG A 199 11.86 8.50 12.71
C ARG A 199 11.69 8.51 11.18
N ILE A 200 10.50 8.90 10.69
CA ILE A 200 10.26 9.06 9.24
C ILE A 200 11.14 10.19 8.68
N LEU A 201 11.24 11.31 9.38
CA LEU A 201 12.11 12.41 8.98
C LEU A 201 13.56 11.94 8.80
N ALA A 202 14.13 11.31 9.81
CA ALA A 202 15.53 10.87 9.76
C ALA A 202 15.76 9.73 8.77
N GLY A 203 14.85 8.75 8.73
CA GLY A 203 15.05 7.50 7.97
C GLY A 203 14.56 7.57 6.53
N TRP A 204 13.71 8.54 6.17
CA TRP A 204 13.19 8.69 4.82
C TRP A 204 13.53 10.05 4.21
N PHE A 205 12.97 11.14 4.70
CA PHE A 205 13.19 12.46 4.11
C PHE A 205 14.67 12.92 4.23
N GLY A 206 15.29 12.71 5.37
CA GLY A 206 16.69 13.01 5.62
C GLY A 206 17.70 11.98 5.04
N ASN A 207 17.21 10.92 4.39
CA ASN A 207 18.04 9.88 3.81
C ASN A 207 17.75 9.70 2.30
N PRO A 208 18.40 10.46 1.42
CA PRO A 208 18.18 10.38 -0.02
C PRO A 208 18.36 8.96 -0.60
N MET A 209 19.29 8.17 -0.06
CA MET A 209 19.55 6.80 -0.52
C MET A 209 18.34 5.87 -0.33
N ARG A 210 17.56 6.08 0.75
CA ARG A 210 16.31 5.30 0.98
C ARG A 210 15.21 5.69 0.00
N ARG A 211 15.15 6.95 -0.39
CA ARG A 211 14.22 7.45 -1.40
C ARG A 211 14.57 7.01 -2.83
N LEU A 212 15.75 6.45 -3.04
CA LEU A 212 16.20 5.91 -4.32
C LEU A 212 16.20 4.37 -4.35
N GLN A 213 15.91 3.72 -3.22
CA GLN A 213 15.90 2.26 -3.14
C GLN A 213 14.63 1.70 -3.82
N GLU A 214 14.82 1.12 -4.97
CA GLU A 214 13.77 0.44 -5.76
C GLU A 214 13.89 -1.08 -5.68
N GLY A 215 12.76 -1.77 -6.00
CA GLY A 215 12.75 -3.21 -6.18
C GLY A 215 12.47 -4.01 -4.91
N HIS A 216 12.59 -5.32 -5.07
CA HIS A 216 12.33 -6.33 -4.04
C HIS A 216 13.05 -7.64 -4.39
N ASP A 217 13.08 -8.60 -3.48
CA ASP A 217 13.53 -9.96 -3.77
C ASP A 217 12.46 -10.70 -4.60
N GLU A 218 12.71 -10.83 -5.90
CA GLU A 218 11.80 -11.47 -6.86
C GLU A 218 11.59 -12.96 -6.55
N THR A 219 12.61 -13.63 -6.03
CA THR A 219 12.50 -15.05 -5.66
C THR A 219 11.56 -15.23 -4.46
N ALA A 220 11.71 -14.39 -3.44
CA ALA A 220 10.84 -14.38 -2.28
C ALA A 220 9.41 -13.90 -2.61
N PHE A 221 9.25 -13.03 -3.61
CA PHE A 221 7.94 -12.53 -4.05
C PHE A 221 7.19 -13.51 -4.96
N ARG A 222 7.88 -14.34 -5.73
CA ARG A 222 7.30 -15.28 -6.73
C ARG A 222 6.07 -16.05 -6.25
N PRO A 223 6.01 -16.61 -5.01
CA PRO A 223 4.83 -17.32 -4.51
C PRO A 223 3.55 -16.47 -4.40
N PHE A 224 3.68 -15.16 -4.49
CA PHE A 224 2.59 -14.19 -4.35
C PHE A 224 2.19 -13.53 -5.67
N THR A 225 2.74 -14.00 -6.80
CA THR A 225 2.27 -13.60 -8.13
C THR A 225 0.91 -14.23 -8.43
N ALA A 226 0.10 -13.56 -9.25
CA ALA A 226 -1.20 -14.10 -9.67
C ALA A 226 -1.07 -15.48 -10.31
N ALA A 227 -0.02 -15.70 -11.14
CA ALA A 227 0.24 -16.99 -11.77
C ALA A 227 0.47 -18.10 -10.72
N ALA A 228 1.37 -17.88 -9.76
CA ALA A 228 1.67 -18.87 -8.72
C ALA A 228 0.45 -19.17 -7.83
N LEU A 229 -0.32 -18.15 -7.47
CA LEU A 229 -1.53 -18.32 -6.65
C LEU A 229 -2.65 -19.03 -7.42
N THR A 230 -2.79 -18.78 -8.72
CA THR A 230 -3.73 -19.50 -9.58
C THR A 230 -3.37 -20.99 -9.69
N THR A 231 -2.08 -21.33 -9.88
CA THR A 231 -1.62 -22.72 -9.85
C THR A 231 -1.96 -23.39 -8.52
N ARG A 232 -1.67 -22.74 -7.41
CA ARG A 232 -1.99 -23.27 -6.08
C ARG A 232 -3.50 -23.44 -5.85
N LEU A 233 -4.32 -22.51 -6.34
CA LEU A 233 -5.77 -22.62 -6.27
C LEU A 233 -6.28 -23.83 -7.08
N ALA A 234 -5.74 -24.06 -8.29
CA ALA A 234 -6.07 -25.22 -9.10
C ALA A 234 -5.75 -26.54 -8.37
N GLU A 235 -4.56 -26.64 -7.76
CA GLU A 235 -4.18 -27.78 -6.93
C GLU A 235 -5.16 -28.05 -5.79
N VAL A 236 -5.63 -27.00 -5.11
CA VAL A 236 -6.64 -27.12 -4.03
C VAL A 236 -7.97 -27.66 -4.57
N PHE A 237 -8.40 -27.20 -5.74
CA PHE A 237 -9.63 -27.72 -6.37
C PHE A 237 -9.49 -29.18 -6.80
N GLU A 238 -8.35 -29.59 -7.36
CA GLU A 238 -8.08 -30.97 -7.73
C GLU A 238 -8.10 -31.90 -6.51
N GLN A 239 -7.47 -31.49 -5.40
CA GLN A 239 -7.49 -32.22 -4.15
C GLN A 239 -8.92 -32.37 -3.59
N ALA A 240 -9.70 -31.31 -3.56
CA ALA A 240 -11.09 -31.33 -3.10
C ALA A 240 -11.96 -32.24 -3.98
N ALA A 241 -11.80 -32.20 -5.29
CA ALA A 241 -12.52 -33.07 -6.23
C ALA A 241 -12.14 -34.57 -6.08
N ALA A 242 -10.87 -34.86 -5.76
CA ALA A 242 -10.43 -36.23 -5.49
C ALA A 242 -11.08 -36.80 -4.22
N VAL A 243 -11.11 -36.02 -3.13
CA VAL A 243 -11.78 -36.41 -1.87
C VAL A 243 -13.28 -36.67 -2.09
N ALA A 244 -13.97 -35.78 -2.82
CA ALA A 244 -15.40 -35.95 -3.11
C ALA A 244 -15.68 -37.23 -3.87
N ARG A 245 -14.85 -37.60 -4.86
CA ARG A 245 -15.01 -38.86 -5.64
C ARG A 245 -14.85 -40.10 -4.77
N THR A 246 -13.89 -40.11 -3.84
CA THR A 246 -13.69 -41.26 -2.94
C THR A 246 -14.78 -41.39 -1.90
N SER A 247 -15.44 -40.30 -1.49
CA SER A 247 -16.55 -40.31 -0.55
C SER A 247 -17.87 -40.77 -1.18
N SER A 248 -18.06 -40.60 -2.51
CA SER A 248 -19.29 -41.01 -3.23
C SER A 248 -19.32 -42.49 -3.58
N HIS A 249 -18.26 -43.24 -3.30
CA HIS A 249 -18.16 -44.68 -3.57
C HIS A 249 -18.23 -45.55 -2.29
N ARG A 250 -18.56 -44.92 -1.17
CA ARG A 250 -18.93 -45.58 0.12
C ARG A 250 -20.38 -45.36 0.45
#